data_d11eff724b5fd98beba950d147eca652
#
_entry.id   d11eff724b5fd98beba950d147eca652
#
_cell.length_a   1.000
_cell.length_b   1.000
_cell.length_c   1.000
_cell.angle_alpha   90.00
_cell.angle_beta   90.00
_cell.angle_gamma   90.00
#
_symmetry.space_group_name_H-M   'P 1'
#
loop_
_entity.id
_entity.type
_entity.pdbx_description
1 polymer ?
#
loop_
_entity_poly.entity_id
_entity_poly.type
_entity_poly.pdbx_seq_one_letter_code
_entity_poly.pdbx_strand_id
1 'polypeptide(L)'
;IAIVEGLGMFRLDKNSRLLWARPNRAHHDLEILGDGRVLTLTRKARMHPLFGDKAPILEDFVCLLSPDGEELVRVSVLEAILNGPFPHLREEVFGSFAYAASHRPAREQGDVLHTNTVEWVDDRLAARVPGVRPGNVLVACLEIGRAMVLDLETGRVVWALAPRFQPLHHPTVLDNGNILLLLNAWRPEKSAVLEVDPGTGDTVWSFTADDAPKG
;
A
#
# COMPACT_ATOMS: atom_id res chain seq x y z
N ILE A 1 -8.59 11.49 13.30
CA ILE A 1 -9.06 10.16 12.87
C ILE A 1 -8.09 9.13 13.42
N ALA A 2 -8.60 7.96 13.77
CA ALA A 2 -7.80 6.82 14.20
C ALA A 2 -8.34 5.52 13.59
N ILE A 3 -7.44 4.58 13.34
CA ILE A 3 -7.74 3.21 12.93
C ILE A 3 -7.69 2.33 14.17
N VAL A 4 -8.66 1.42 14.30
CA VAL A 4 -8.61 0.26 15.18
C VAL A 4 -8.40 -0.95 14.28
N GLU A 5 -7.14 -1.38 14.18
CA GLU A 5 -6.64 -2.37 13.23
C GLU A 5 -7.59 -3.58 13.05
N GLY A 6 -8.02 -3.80 11.81
CA GLY A 6 -8.91 -4.89 11.44
C GLY A 6 -10.38 -4.78 11.91
N LEU A 7 -10.72 -3.77 12.71
CA LEU A 7 -12.09 -3.48 13.13
C LEU A 7 -12.70 -2.34 12.32
N GLY A 8 -12.02 -1.21 12.27
CA GLY A 8 -12.51 -0.06 11.56
C GLY A 8 -11.81 1.24 11.93
N MET A 9 -12.47 2.36 11.70
CA MET A 9 -11.94 3.68 11.99
C MET A 9 -12.99 4.61 12.56
N PHE A 10 -12.53 5.66 13.22
CA PHE A 10 -13.39 6.68 13.79
C PHE A 10 -12.77 8.08 13.72
N ARG A 11 -13.61 9.10 13.75
CA ARG A 11 -13.21 10.51 13.81
C ARG A 11 -13.75 11.14 15.08
N LEU A 12 -12.86 11.85 15.78
CA LEU A 12 -13.20 12.68 16.94
C LEU A 12 -13.00 14.16 16.58
N ASP A 13 -13.71 15.04 17.26
CA ASP A 13 -13.43 16.46 17.29
C ASP A 13 -12.22 16.77 18.23
N LYS A 14 -11.82 18.05 18.31
CA LYS A 14 -10.73 18.49 19.18
C LYS A 14 -11.00 18.31 20.69
N ASN A 15 -12.24 18.06 21.09
CA ASN A 15 -12.67 17.81 22.46
C ASN A 15 -12.91 16.31 22.73
N SER A 16 -12.41 15.42 21.86
CA SER A 16 -12.57 13.98 21.93
C SER A 16 -14.02 13.47 21.82
N ARG A 17 -14.93 14.25 21.24
CA ARG A 17 -16.30 13.80 20.97
C ARG A 17 -16.34 13.03 19.66
N LEU A 18 -17.02 11.90 19.67
CA LEU A 18 -17.20 11.07 18.49
C LEU A 18 -18.03 11.81 17.42
N LEU A 19 -17.44 12.01 16.24
CA LEU A 19 -18.13 12.56 15.07
C LEU A 19 -18.75 11.42 14.24
N TRP A 20 -17.96 10.40 13.95
CA TRP A 20 -18.44 9.18 13.30
C TRP A 20 -17.51 8.00 13.58
N ALA A 21 -18.03 6.77 13.42
CA ALA A 21 -17.30 5.52 13.43
C ALA A 21 -17.77 4.63 12.29
N ARG A 22 -16.84 3.89 11.69
CA ARG A 22 -17.10 2.97 10.56
C ARG A 22 -16.46 1.61 10.84
N PRO A 23 -17.23 0.52 10.89
CA PRO A 23 -16.70 -0.85 11.06
C PRO A 23 -16.24 -1.41 9.70
N ASN A 24 -15.38 -0.68 9.02
CA ASN A 24 -14.95 -0.96 7.64
C ASN A 24 -13.71 -1.82 7.54
N ARG A 25 -13.21 -2.34 8.68
CA ARG A 25 -11.97 -3.15 8.76
C ARG A 25 -10.75 -2.41 8.22
N ALA A 26 -10.66 -1.10 8.49
CA ALA A 26 -9.50 -0.30 8.18
C ALA A 26 -8.24 -0.87 8.85
N HIS A 27 -7.10 -0.72 8.16
CA HIS A 27 -5.82 -1.21 8.65
C HIS A 27 -4.68 -0.34 8.12
N HIS A 28 -3.52 -0.43 8.80
CA HIS A 28 -2.25 0.21 8.49
C HIS A 28 -2.31 1.73 8.34
N ASP A 29 -2.91 2.26 7.28
CA ASP A 29 -2.66 3.64 6.88
C ASP A 29 -3.92 4.41 6.46
N LEU A 30 -3.86 5.73 6.64
CA LEU A 30 -4.85 6.68 6.15
C LEU A 30 -4.21 8.04 5.86
N GLU A 31 -4.76 8.73 4.87
CA GLU A 31 -4.43 10.13 4.58
C GLU A 31 -5.70 10.99 4.59
N ILE A 32 -5.62 12.19 5.20
CA ILE A 32 -6.71 13.18 5.18
C ILE A 32 -6.40 14.19 4.09
N LEU A 33 -7.22 14.23 3.05
CA LEU A 33 -7.04 15.13 1.93
C LEU A 33 -7.44 16.56 2.28
N GLY A 34 -6.95 17.53 1.51
CA GLY A 34 -7.20 18.95 1.76
C GLY A 34 -8.68 19.36 1.77
N ASP A 35 -9.57 18.60 1.14
CA ASP A 35 -11.02 18.79 1.14
C ASP A 35 -11.74 18.02 2.27
N GLY A 36 -10.99 17.35 3.13
CA GLY A 36 -11.49 16.60 4.26
C GLY A 36 -11.91 15.15 3.95
N ARG A 37 -11.84 14.69 2.69
CA ARG A 37 -11.98 13.27 2.35
C ARG A 37 -10.87 12.47 3.01
N VAL A 38 -11.08 11.17 3.16
CA VAL A 38 -10.14 10.27 3.82
C VAL A 38 -9.81 9.13 2.88
N LEU A 39 -8.55 9.02 2.51
CA LEU A 39 -8.01 7.85 1.83
C LEU A 39 -7.56 6.85 2.89
N THR A 40 -7.88 5.56 2.72
CA THR A 40 -7.49 4.53 3.69
C THR A 40 -7.43 3.15 3.06
N LEU A 41 -6.77 2.22 3.75
CA LEU A 41 -6.80 0.80 3.43
C LEU A 41 -7.88 0.10 4.25
N THR A 42 -8.60 -0.82 3.59
CA THR A 42 -9.52 -1.75 4.26
C THR A 42 -9.26 -3.16 3.77
N ARG A 43 -9.66 -4.19 4.55
CA ARG A 43 -9.48 -5.58 4.13
C ARG A 43 -10.73 -6.41 4.35
N LYS A 44 -10.83 -7.48 3.56
CA LYS A 44 -11.92 -8.45 3.67
C LYS A 44 -11.41 -9.86 3.43
N ALA A 45 -11.71 -10.77 4.35
CA ALA A 45 -11.50 -12.19 4.11
C ALA A 45 -12.52 -12.71 3.08
N ARG A 46 -12.05 -13.33 1.99
CA ARG A 46 -12.92 -13.98 1.00
C ARG A 46 -12.26 -15.20 0.36
N MET A 47 -13.08 -16.15 -0.08
CA MET A 47 -12.61 -17.18 -0.99
C MET A 47 -12.35 -16.58 -2.36
N HIS A 48 -11.23 -16.94 -2.97
CA HIS A 48 -10.89 -16.45 -4.30
C HIS A 48 -10.46 -17.61 -5.20
N PRO A 49 -11.08 -17.78 -6.39
CA PRO A 49 -10.87 -18.99 -7.21
C PRO A 49 -9.41 -19.24 -7.60
N LEU A 50 -8.60 -18.20 -7.77
CA LEU A 50 -7.19 -18.32 -8.16
C LEU A 50 -6.27 -18.77 -7.00
N PHE A 51 -6.73 -18.71 -5.75
CA PHE A 51 -5.95 -19.08 -4.56
C PHE A 51 -6.46 -20.38 -3.90
N GLY A 52 -7.41 -21.05 -4.54
CA GLY A 52 -7.99 -22.31 -4.08
C GLY A 52 -9.23 -22.13 -3.20
N ASP A 53 -9.75 -23.25 -2.73
CA ASP A 53 -11.03 -23.35 -2.02
C ASP A 53 -10.91 -23.78 -0.54
N LYS A 54 -9.68 -23.94 -0.04
CA LYS A 54 -9.43 -24.45 1.31
C LYS A 54 -9.45 -23.38 2.41
N ALA A 55 -9.03 -22.17 2.07
CA ALA A 55 -8.96 -21.07 3.03
C ALA A 55 -9.22 -19.73 2.34
N PRO A 56 -9.83 -18.76 3.04
CA PRO A 56 -9.99 -17.41 2.51
C PRO A 56 -8.63 -16.69 2.44
N ILE A 57 -8.50 -15.79 1.47
CA ILE A 57 -7.45 -14.79 1.45
C ILE A 57 -7.92 -13.51 2.16
N LEU A 58 -6.97 -12.69 2.62
CA LEU A 58 -7.20 -11.31 3.04
C LEU A 58 -7.00 -10.42 1.80
N GLU A 59 -8.09 -9.90 1.29
CA GLU A 59 -8.06 -9.00 0.15
C GLU A 59 -8.03 -7.56 0.64
N ASP A 60 -7.05 -6.80 0.18
CA ASP A 60 -6.85 -5.39 0.52
C ASP A 60 -7.53 -4.50 -0.52
N PHE A 61 -8.13 -3.41 -0.02
CA PHE A 61 -8.79 -2.38 -0.83
C PHE A 61 -8.27 -1.01 -0.48
N VAL A 62 -8.10 -0.17 -1.50
CA VAL A 62 -8.00 1.28 -1.34
C VAL A 62 -9.42 1.84 -1.30
N CYS A 63 -9.74 2.61 -0.26
CA CYS A 63 -11.03 3.23 -0.07
C CYS A 63 -10.88 4.75 0.04
N LEU A 64 -11.71 5.49 -0.67
CA LEU A 64 -11.90 6.93 -0.51
C LEU A 64 -13.22 7.17 0.22
N LEU A 65 -13.16 7.85 1.34
CA LEU A 65 -14.33 8.19 2.15
C LEU A 65 -14.62 9.69 2.07
N SER A 66 -15.88 10.07 2.24
CA SER A 66 -16.29 11.46 2.45
C SER A 66 -15.77 11.99 3.80
N PRO A 67 -15.82 13.31 4.04
CA PRO A 67 -15.52 13.89 5.35
C PRO A 67 -16.37 13.30 6.49
N ASP A 68 -17.56 12.79 6.18
CA ASP A 68 -18.47 12.16 7.13
C ASP A 68 -18.28 10.63 7.23
N GLY A 69 -17.26 10.10 6.57
CA GLY A 69 -16.87 8.69 6.62
C GLY A 69 -17.71 7.76 5.75
N GLU A 70 -18.52 8.30 4.82
CA GLU A 70 -19.22 7.47 3.84
C GLU A 70 -18.29 7.03 2.72
N GLU A 71 -18.37 5.78 2.29
CA GLU A 71 -17.53 5.23 1.23
C GLU A 71 -17.96 5.81 -0.13
N LEU A 72 -17.04 6.49 -0.79
CA LEU A 72 -17.21 7.07 -2.13
C LEU A 72 -16.67 6.16 -3.22
N VAL A 73 -15.49 5.55 -2.97
CA VAL A 73 -14.81 4.66 -3.92
C VAL A 73 -14.17 3.52 -3.15
N ARG A 74 -14.20 2.32 -3.73
CA ARG A 74 -13.45 1.15 -3.25
C ARG A 74 -12.83 0.43 -4.44
N VAL A 75 -11.51 0.23 -4.41
CA VAL A 75 -10.77 -0.50 -5.43
C VAL A 75 -10.01 -1.65 -4.78
N SER A 76 -10.19 -2.86 -5.28
CA SER A 76 -9.39 -4.02 -4.88
C SER A 76 -7.98 -3.90 -5.45
N VAL A 77 -6.97 -3.91 -4.59
CA VAL A 77 -5.56 -3.90 -5.01
C VAL A 77 -5.23 -5.18 -5.77
N LEU A 78 -5.73 -6.32 -5.31
CA LEU A 78 -5.53 -7.61 -5.96
C LEU A 78 -6.12 -7.63 -7.38
N GLU A 79 -7.38 -7.24 -7.54
CA GLU A 79 -8.01 -7.22 -8.87
C GLU A 79 -7.35 -6.19 -9.81
N ALA A 80 -6.89 -5.06 -9.27
CA ALA A 80 -6.14 -4.08 -10.04
C ALA A 80 -4.84 -4.66 -10.62
N ILE A 81 -4.17 -5.54 -9.87
CA ILE A 81 -2.98 -6.28 -10.33
C ILE A 81 -3.38 -7.36 -11.34
N LEU A 82 -4.35 -8.21 -11.00
CA LEU A 82 -4.73 -9.38 -11.79
C LEU A 82 -5.27 -9.00 -13.17
N ASN A 83 -5.99 -7.87 -13.26
CA ASN A 83 -6.60 -7.36 -14.49
C ASN A 83 -5.82 -6.17 -15.09
N GLY A 84 -4.67 -5.84 -14.52
CA GLY A 84 -3.82 -4.74 -14.96
C GLY A 84 -2.91 -5.07 -16.14
N PRO A 85 -2.23 -4.05 -16.69
CA PRO A 85 -1.36 -4.20 -17.87
C PRO A 85 0.04 -4.73 -17.54
N PHE A 86 0.33 -5.15 -16.29
CA PHE A 86 1.64 -5.58 -15.82
C PHE A 86 1.66 -7.08 -15.48
N PRO A 87 1.87 -8.00 -16.45
CA PRO A 87 1.82 -9.46 -16.23
C PRO A 87 2.78 -9.93 -15.13
N HIS A 88 3.95 -9.31 -15.01
CA HIS A 88 4.95 -9.67 -13.99
C HIS A 88 4.44 -9.47 -12.55
N LEU A 89 3.59 -8.47 -12.29
CA LEU A 89 2.99 -8.28 -10.96
C LEU A 89 2.08 -9.45 -10.59
N ARG A 90 1.32 -9.97 -11.54
CA ARG A 90 0.49 -11.16 -11.36
C ARG A 90 1.33 -12.38 -11.02
N GLU A 91 2.44 -12.59 -11.73
CA GLU A 91 3.38 -13.68 -11.46
C GLU A 91 4.00 -13.56 -10.06
N GLU A 92 4.34 -12.34 -9.63
CA GLU A 92 4.86 -12.07 -8.29
C GLU A 92 3.85 -12.39 -7.19
N VAL A 93 2.57 -12.05 -7.38
CA VAL A 93 1.49 -12.40 -6.44
C VAL A 93 1.37 -13.91 -6.29
N PHE A 94 1.34 -14.66 -7.39
CA PHE A 94 1.25 -16.13 -7.33
C PHE A 94 2.52 -16.76 -6.74
N GLY A 95 3.70 -16.23 -7.07
CA GLY A 95 4.97 -16.68 -6.50
C GLY A 95 5.03 -16.47 -4.99
N SER A 96 4.61 -15.30 -4.51
CA SER A 96 4.54 -14.98 -3.08
C SER A 96 3.53 -15.87 -2.36
N PHE A 97 2.34 -16.06 -2.91
CA PHE A 97 1.33 -16.96 -2.34
C PHE A 97 1.82 -18.41 -2.26
N ALA A 98 2.43 -18.94 -3.32
CA ALA A 98 2.99 -20.29 -3.33
C ALA A 98 4.10 -20.46 -2.29
N TYR A 99 4.96 -19.44 -2.12
CA TYR A 99 5.98 -19.43 -1.07
C TYR A 99 5.34 -19.44 0.32
N ALA A 100 4.37 -18.57 0.58
CA ALA A 100 3.66 -18.52 1.87
C ALA A 100 2.96 -19.85 2.20
N ALA A 101 2.30 -20.48 1.22
CA ALA A 101 1.63 -21.76 1.38
C ALA A 101 2.58 -22.89 1.81
N SER A 102 3.86 -22.80 1.42
CA SER A 102 4.87 -23.84 1.73
C SER A 102 5.70 -23.54 2.98
N HIS A 103 5.83 -22.27 3.38
CA HIS A 103 6.82 -21.84 4.38
C HIS A 103 6.24 -21.12 5.59
N ARG A 104 4.94 -20.73 5.56
CA ARG A 104 4.30 -19.99 6.66
C ARG A 104 3.23 -20.80 7.36
N PRO A 105 2.97 -20.50 8.65
CA PRO A 105 1.81 -21.06 9.36
C PRO A 105 0.49 -20.74 8.61
N ALA A 106 -0.49 -21.64 8.66
CA ALA A 106 -1.76 -21.49 7.93
C ALA A 106 -2.47 -20.15 8.17
N ARG A 107 -2.38 -19.58 9.38
CA ARG A 107 -2.96 -18.28 9.73
C ARG A 107 -2.34 -17.08 8.97
N GLU A 108 -1.14 -17.25 8.42
CA GLU A 108 -0.38 -16.19 7.72
C GLU A 108 -0.40 -16.37 6.19
N GLN A 109 -0.91 -17.49 5.69
CA GLN A 109 -0.91 -17.81 4.26
C GLN A 109 -1.93 -17.00 3.46
N GLY A 110 -2.98 -16.51 4.11
CA GLY A 110 -4.05 -15.75 3.45
C GLY A 110 -3.74 -14.29 3.18
N ASP A 111 -2.69 -13.71 3.78
CA ASP A 111 -2.30 -12.33 3.56
C ASP A 111 -1.41 -12.23 2.31
N VAL A 112 -2.04 -12.11 1.13
CA VAL A 112 -1.38 -12.28 -0.18
C VAL A 112 -0.65 -11.04 -0.69
N LEU A 113 -1.01 -9.84 -0.21
CA LEU A 113 -0.38 -8.58 -0.60
C LEU A 113 0.25 -7.84 0.56
N HIS A 114 -0.43 -7.83 1.72
CA HIS A 114 -0.06 -7.05 2.88
C HIS A 114 0.17 -5.59 2.50
N THR A 115 -0.87 -4.97 1.92
CA THR A 115 -0.81 -3.57 1.54
C THR A 115 -0.72 -2.71 2.79
N ASN A 116 0.31 -1.86 2.90
CA ASN A 116 0.64 -1.18 4.15
C ASN A 116 0.71 0.34 4.08
N THR A 117 0.51 0.92 2.89
CA THR A 117 0.61 2.38 2.69
C THR A 117 -0.38 2.84 1.65
N VAL A 118 -0.96 4.02 1.86
CA VAL A 118 -1.67 4.81 0.85
C VAL A 118 -1.19 6.26 0.89
N GLU A 119 -0.94 6.83 -0.30
CA GLU A 119 -0.63 8.26 -0.46
C GLU A 119 -1.33 8.80 -1.70
N TRP A 120 -1.99 9.95 -1.57
CA TRP A 120 -2.62 10.64 -2.68
C TRP A 120 -1.57 11.24 -3.60
N VAL A 121 -1.58 10.85 -4.86
CA VAL A 121 -0.63 11.34 -5.85
C VAL A 121 -1.01 12.76 -6.27
N ASP A 122 -0.06 13.65 -6.19
CA ASP A 122 -0.12 15.03 -6.68
C ASP A 122 0.78 15.25 -7.92
N ASP A 123 1.00 16.50 -8.29
CA ASP A 123 1.79 16.88 -9.46
C ASP A 123 3.28 16.47 -9.36
N ARG A 124 3.83 16.28 -8.16
CA ARG A 124 5.24 15.92 -7.95
C ARG A 124 5.59 14.59 -8.61
N LEU A 125 4.84 13.53 -8.29
CA LEU A 125 5.06 12.22 -8.90
C LEU A 125 4.55 12.18 -10.34
N ALA A 126 3.41 12.80 -10.62
CA ALA A 126 2.82 12.83 -11.96
C ALA A 126 3.75 13.47 -13.00
N ALA A 127 4.54 14.49 -12.63
CA ALA A 127 5.53 15.10 -13.50
C ALA A 127 6.74 14.20 -13.82
N ARG A 128 6.98 13.17 -13.00
CA ARG A 128 8.15 12.27 -13.13
C ARG A 128 7.82 10.98 -13.85
N VAL A 129 6.57 10.53 -13.80
CA VAL A 129 6.18 9.19 -14.25
C VAL A 129 5.09 9.26 -15.31
N PRO A 130 5.39 8.91 -16.57
CA PRO A 130 4.37 8.87 -17.63
C PRO A 130 3.20 7.95 -17.27
N GLY A 131 1.97 8.44 -17.49
CA GLY A 131 0.74 7.69 -17.20
C GLY A 131 0.21 7.85 -15.78
N VAL A 132 1.01 8.35 -14.84
CA VAL A 132 0.57 8.75 -13.50
C VAL A 132 -0.06 10.14 -13.55
N ARG A 133 -1.15 10.35 -12.82
CA ARG A 133 -1.90 11.62 -12.78
C ARG A 133 -2.21 12.02 -11.33
N PRO A 134 -2.35 13.31 -11.02
CA PRO A 134 -2.93 13.74 -9.75
C PRO A 134 -4.29 13.09 -9.53
N GLY A 135 -4.53 12.62 -8.32
CA GLY A 135 -5.73 11.85 -7.97
C GLY A 135 -5.59 10.34 -8.10
N ASN A 136 -4.49 9.83 -8.65
CA ASN A 136 -4.11 8.43 -8.47
C ASN A 136 -3.66 8.17 -7.02
N VAL A 137 -3.41 6.92 -6.66
CA VAL A 137 -3.00 6.53 -5.31
C VAL A 137 -1.75 5.67 -5.35
N LEU A 138 -0.70 6.10 -4.65
CA LEU A 138 0.49 5.31 -4.38
C LEU A 138 0.20 4.31 -3.26
N VAL A 139 0.53 3.04 -3.47
CA VAL A 139 0.39 1.96 -2.49
C VAL A 139 1.67 1.15 -2.38
N ALA A 140 1.90 0.52 -1.23
CA ALA A 140 2.96 -0.46 -1.06
C ALA A 140 2.39 -1.82 -0.69
N CYS A 141 2.85 -2.87 -1.38
CA CYS A 141 2.51 -4.26 -1.12
C CYS A 141 3.77 -5.00 -0.63
N LEU A 142 3.80 -5.34 0.66
CA LEU A 142 4.95 -5.96 1.32
C LEU A 142 5.29 -7.31 0.70
N GLU A 143 4.29 -8.16 0.49
CA GLU A 143 4.48 -9.56 0.10
C GLU A 143 5.11 -9.71 -1.29
N ILE A 144 4.85 -8.77 -2.18
CA ILE A 144 5.47 -8.74 -3.50
C ILE A 144 6.61 -7.72 -3.62
N GLY A 145 6.84 -6.90 -2.57
CA GLY A 145 7.91 -5.89 -2.54
C GLY A 145 7.74 -4.79 -3.58
N ARG A 146 6.51 -4.33 -3.81
CA ARG A 146 6.20 -3.32 -4.85
C ARG A 146 5.53 -2.09 -4.28
N ALA A 147 6.07 -0.92 -4.66
CA ALA A 147 5.33 0.33 -4.67
C ALA A 147 4.64 0.46 -6.04
N MET A 148 3.37 0.81 -6.06
CA MET A 148 2.55 0.88 -7.27
C MET A 148 1.60 2.06 -7.19
N VAL A 149 1.19 2.57 -8.36
CA VAL A 149 0.17 3.60 -8.46
C VAL A 149 -1.10 3.02 -9.07
N LEU A 150 -2.22 3.20 -8.36
CA LEU A 150 -3.56 2.80 -8.79
C LEU A 150 -4.34 4.02 -9.26
N ASP A 151 -5.07 3.83 -10.33
CA ASP A 151 -6.11 4.76 -10.78
C ASP A 151 -7.44 4.32 -10.19
N LEU A 152 -8.05 5.16 -9.34
CA LEU A 152 -9.30 4.83 -8.65
C LEU A 152 -10.53 4.85 -9.59
N GLU A 153 -10.47 5.55 -10.72
CA GLU A 153 -11.57 5.61 -11.69
C GLU A 153 -11.64 4.32 -12.52
N THR A 154 -10.48 3.82 -12.95
CA THR A 154 -10.40 2.62 -13.80
C THR A 154 -10.21 1.33 -13.00
N GLY A 155 -9.83 1.43 -11.72
CA GLY A 155 -9.52 0.29 -10.86
C GLY A 155 -8.27 -0.48 -11.31
N ARG A 156 -7.30 0.17 -11.96
CA ARG A 156 -6.12 -0.47 -12.55
C ARG A 156 -4.82 0.08 -11.98
N VAL A 157 -3.79 -0.76 -11.93
CA VAL A 157 -2.41 -0.31 -11.76
C VAL A 157 -1.99 0.43 -13.03
N VAL A 158 -1.50 1.66 -12.88
CA VAL A 158 -1.01 2.50 -13.99
C VAL A 158 0.52 2.58 -14.01
N TRP A 159 1.17 2.27 -12.90
CA TRP A 159 2.61 2.24 -12.78
C TRP A 159 3.04 1.36 -11.60
N ALA A 160 4.24 0.77 -11.70
CA ALA A 160 4.87 0.03 -10.62
C ALA A 160 6.37 0.33 -10.60
N LEU A 161 6.90 0.62 -9.42
CA LEU A 161 8.32 0.88 -9.24
C LEU A 161 9.13 -0.39 -9.53
N ALA A 162 10.17 -0.26 -10.33
CA ALA A 162 11.17 -1.28 -10.56
C ALA A 162 12.54 -0.74 -10.09
N PRO A 163 13.38 -1.58 -9.48
CA PRO A 163 13.20 -3.00 -9.14
C PRO A 163 12.27 -3.24 -7.95
N ARG A 164 12.17 -4.51 -7.51
CA ARG A 164 11.47 -4.87 -6.26
C ARG A 164 12.30 -4.47 -5.05
N PHE A 165 11.61 -4.03 -3.99
CA PHE A 165 12.22 -3.70 -2.70
C PHE A 165 11.53 -4.50 -1.58
N GLN A 166 12.25 -5.40 -0.92
CA GLN A 166 11.71 -6.21 0.17
C GLN A 166 12.60 -6.17 1.41
N PRO A 167 11.98 -6.05 2.58
CA PRO A 167 10.56 -5.79 2.90
C PRO A 167 10.23 -4.29 2.80
N LEU A 168 9.29 -3.94 1.93
CA LEU A 168 8.93 -2.55 1.62
C LEU A 168 7.86 -2.00 2.58
N HIS A 169 8.13 -0.82 3.14
CA HIS A 169 7.16 -0.05 3.91
C HIS A 169 7.20 1.42 3.52
N HIS A 170 6.06 2.05 3.66
CA HIS A 170 5.83 3.49 3.70
C HIS A 170 6.55 4.29 2.61
N PRO A 171 6.32 3.98 1.30
CA PRO A 171 6.77 4.85 0.23
C PRO A 171 6.12 6.23 0.40
N THR A 172 6.92 7.30 0.26
CA THR A 172 6.47 8.68 0.38
C THR A 172 7.05 9.51 -0.76
N VAL A 173 6.21 10.31 -1.43
CA VAL A 173 6.64 11.19 -2.52
C VAL A 173 7.29 12.44 -1.94
N LEU A 174 8.57 12.65 -2.26
CA LEU A 174 9.34 13.80 -1.84
C LEU A 174 9.05 15.04 -2.73
N ASP A 175 9.47 16.22 -2.27
CA ASP A 175 9.28 17.48 -3.00
C ASP A 175 9.93 17.50 -4.39
N ASN A 176 11.02 16.75 -4.59
CA ASN A 176 11.69 16.58 -5.88
C ASN A 176 11.02 15.53 -6.78
N GLY A 177 9.95 14.89 -6.32
CA GLY A 177 9.23 13.83 -7.02
C GLY A 177 9.87 12.44 -6.93
N ASN A 178 10.98 12.29 -6.20
CA ASN A 178 11.53 10.97 -5.86
C ASN A 178 10.68 10.29 -4.79
N ILE A 179 10.89 8.99 -4.59
CA ILE A 179 10.17 8.21 -3.59
C ILE A 179 11.12 7.80 -2.48
N LEU A 180 10.79 8.17 -1.23
CA LEU A 180 11.46 7.67 -0.05
C LEU A 180 10.84 6.33 0.35
N LEU A 181 11.66 5.32 0.61
CA LEU A 181 11.25 3.95 0.97
C LEU A 181 11.89 3.54 2.29
N LEU A 182 11.13 2.86 3.14
CA LEU A 182 11.68 2.13 4.29
C LEU A 182 11.73 0.63 3.96
N LEU A 183 12.93 0.07 4.03
CA LEU A 183 13.14 -1.39 4.04
C LEU A 183 13.27 -1.84 5.49
N ASN A 184 12.19 -2.36 6.05
CA ASN A 184 12.12 -2.78 7.45
C ASN A 184 12.49 -4.26 7.60
N ALA A 185 13.77 -4.59 7.49
CA ALA A 185 14.24 -5.96 7.63
C ALA A 185 14.06 -6.51 9.06
N TRP A 186 13.91 -7.85 9.18
CA TRP A 186 13.81 -8.53 10.47
C TRP A 186 15.07 -8.37 11.34
N ARG A 187 16.19 -7.99 10.72
CA ARG A 187 17.46 -7.70 11.38
C ARG A 187 17.75 -6.21 11.20
N PRO A 188 17.99 -5.47 12.29
CA PRO A 188 18.23 -4.03 12.24
C PRO A 188 19.36 -3.64 11.28
N GLU A 189 20.41 -4.44 11.19
CA GLU A 189 21.58 -4.20 10.31
C GLU A 189 21.25 -4.32 8.81
N LYS A 190 20.06 -4.80 8.46
CA LYS A 190 19.58 -4.91 7.07
C LYS A 190 18.48 -3.94 6.72
N SER A 191 18.02 -3.16 7.72
CA SER A 191 17.04 -2.11 7.46
C SER A 191 17.71 -0.92 6.80
N ALA A 192 17.00 -0.27 5.88
CA ALA A 192 17.51 0.89 5.16
C ALA A 192 16.38 1.87 4.85
N VAL A 193 16.73 3.15 4.76
CA VAL A 193 15.90 4.17 4.14
C VAL A 193 16.54 4.50 2.79
N LEU A 194 15.76 4.46 1.74
CA LEU A 194 16.23 4.71 0.38
C LEU A 194 15.45 5.85 -0.25
N GLU A 195 16.14 6.72 -0.97
CA GLU A 195 15.51 7.61 -1.93
C GLU A 195 15.71 7.04 -3.33
N VAL A 196 14.62 6.89 -4.07
CA VAL A 196 14.61 6.24 -5.38
C VAL A 196 14.04 7.19 -6.42
N ASP A 197 14.70 7.28 -7.58
CA ASP A 197 14.16 7.96 -8.76
C ASP A 197 13.04 7.09 -9.39
N PRO A 198 11.77 7.56 -9.43
CA PRO A 198 10.67 6.75 -9.93
C PRO A 198 10.73 6.52 -11.46
N GLY A 199 11.45 7.36 -12.18
CA GLY A 199 11.60 7.23 -13.64
C GLY A 199 12.58 6.15 -14.06
N THR A 200 13.65 5.93 -13.28
CA THR A 200 14.71 4.95 -13.57
C THR A 200 14.69 3.75 -12.65
N GLY A 201 14.17 3.89 -11.42
CA GLY A 201 14.25 2.89 -10.35
C GLY A 201 15.60 2.90 -9.61
N ASP A 202 16.49 3.84 -9.92
CA ASP A 202 17.80 3.92 -9.28
C ASP A 202 17.68 4.47 -7.85
N THR A 203 18.45 3.88 -6.92
CA THR A 203 18.63 4.44 -5.59
C THR A 203 19.61 5.61 -5.68
N VAL A 204 19.12 6.82 -5.40
CA VAL A 204 19.92 8.06 -5.46
C VAL A 204 20.49 8.47 -4.11
N TRP A 205 19.92 7.96 -3.02
CA TRP A 205 20.41 8.12 -1.67
C TRP A 205 19.99 6.94 -0.80
N SER A 206 20.80 6.61 0.21
CA SER A 206 20.49 5.56 1.19
C SER A 206 21.00 5.92 2.58
N PHE A 207 20.33 5.42 3.60
CA PHE A 207 20.76 5.41 4.99
C PHE A 207 20.54 4.02 5.58
N THR A 208 21.56 3.49 6.23
CA THR A 208 21.57 2.16 6.86
C THR A 208 21.99 2.25 8.32
N ALA A 209 21.91 1.14 9.03
CA ALA A 209 22.40 1.08 10.42
C ALA A 209 23.90 1.38 10.53
N ASP A 210 24.67 1.13 9.48
CA ASP A 210 26.12 1.40 9.45
C ASP A 210 26.42 2.90 9.35
N ASP A 211 25.46 3.71 8.87
CA ASP A 211 25.55 5.17 8.76
C ASP A 211 25.17 5.88 10.07
N ALA A 212 24.58 5.15 11.03
CA ALA A 212 24.17 5.72 12.29
C ALA A 212 25.39 6.09 13.17
N PRO A 213 25.35 7.22 13.90
CA PRO A 213 26.40 7.57 14.84
C PRO A 213 26.60 6.44 15.85
N LYS A 214 27.85 5.94 15.95
CA LYS A 214 28.21 4.98 16.99
C LYS A 214 28.28 5.75 18.30
N GLY A 215 27.28 5.55 19.19
CA GLY A 215 27.22 6.15 20.52
C GLY A 215 28.32 5.62 21.48
#